data_3aec9941852e020316c8e4be08efaa1c
#
_entry.id   3aec9941852e020316c8e4be08efaa1c
#
_cell.length_a   1.000
_cell.length_b   1.000
_cell.length_c   1.000
_cell.angle_alpha   90.00
_cell.angle_beta   90.00
_cell.angle_gamma   90.00
#
_symmetry.space_group_name_H-M   'P 1'
#
loop_
_entity.id
_entity.type
_entity.pdbx_description
1 polymer ?
#
loop_
_entity_poly.entity_id
_entity_poly.type
_entity_poly.pdbx_seq_one_letter_code
_entity_poly.pdbx_strand_id
1 'polypeptide(L)'
;LGDVYKRQLACRNVTPERIEELKMANKRFEAAIISKDVVAIVDADVNFHDIIYAMTDNQRLIQIINNLREQMYRYRLEYVKDARAHSILISEHNDIIDKLSKKDEENTKIVIRQHITNQEKGIIRLLNK
;
A
#
# COMPACT_ATOMS: atom_id res chain seq x y z
N LEU A 1 8.92 -13.42 -0.91
CA LEU A 1 8.31 -12.74 0.24
C LEU A 1 7.43 -13.72 0.99
N GLY A 2 8.04 -14.52 1.84
CA GLY A 2 7.32 -15.57 2.53
C GLY A 2 6.61 -15.12 3.80
N ASP A 3 6.08 -16.10 4.53
CA ASP A 3 5.34 -15.88 5.77
C ASP A 3 6.15 -15.15 6.84
N VAL A 4 7.49 -15.25 6.80
CA VAL A 4 8.36 -14.56 7.74
C VAL A 4 8.15 -13.05 7.68
N TYR A 5 8.10 -12.48 6.47
CA TYR A 5 7.88 -11.04 6.31
C TYR A 5 6.47 -10.63 6.68
N LYS A 6 5.49 -11.48 6.38
CA LYS A 6 4.10 -11.22 6.75
C LYS A 6 3.91 -11.15 8.26
N ARG A 7 4.63 -11.96 9.01
CA ARG A 7 4.59 -11.93 10.48
C ARG A 7 5.25 -10.67 11.05
N GLN A 8 6.25 -10.14 10.34
CA GLN A 8 6.96 -8.96 10.80
C GLN A 8 6.23 -7.67 10.47
N LEU A 9 5.18 -7.73 9.65
CA LEU A 9 4.29 -6.60 9.38
C LEU A 9 3.34 -6.39 10.56
N ALA A 10 3.88 -6.33 11.76
CA ALA A 10 3.10 -6.06 12.96
C ALA A 10 2.98 -4.55 13.16
N CYS A 11 1.95 -4.15 13.89
CA CYS A 11 1.66 -2.74 14.19
C CYS A 11 2.63 -2.17 15.23
N ARG A 12 3.92 -2.45 15.11
CA ARG A 12 4.91 -2.09 16.14
C ARG A 12 5.10 -0.58 16.27
N ASN A 13 5.06 0.12 15.14
CA ASN A 13 5.36 1.54 15.09
C ASN A 13 4.14 2.36 14.69
N VAL A 14 2.96 1.88 15.06
CA VAL A 14 1.73 2.61 14.81
C VAL A 14 1.59 3.70 15.86
N THR A 15 1.74 4.94 15.45
CA THR A 15 1.59 6.10 16.30
C THR A 15 0.45 6.97 15.77
N PRO A 16 -0.14 7.86 16.61
CA PRO A 16 -1.13 8.81 16.11
C PRO A 16 -0.61 9.63 14.93
N GLU A 17 0.68 9.99 14.95
CA GLU A 17 1.31 10.75 13.87
C GLU A 17 1.33 9.97 12.57
N ARG A 18 1.64 8.67 12.61
CA ARG A 18 1.64 7.80 11.43
C ARG A 18 0.23 7.62 10.86
N ILE A 19 -0.76 7.50 11.74
CA ILE A 19 -2.17 7.41 11.32
C ILE A 19 -2.58 8.69 10.58
N GLU A 20 -2.20 9.84 11.12
CA GLU A 20 -2.49 11.12 10.46
C GLU A 20 -1.78 11.25 9.12
N GLU A 21 -0.53 10.79 9.01
CA GLU A 21 0.17 10.74 7.72
C GLU A 21 -0.57 9.90 6.71
N LEU A 22 -1.08 8.72 7.12
CA LEU A 22 -1.85 7.84 6.24
C LEU A 22 -3.16 8.49 5.79
N LYS A 23 -3.86 9.15 6.71
CA LYS A 23 -5.09 9.86 6.38
C LYS A 23 -4.84 10.97 5.36
N MET A 24 -3.77 11.73 5.54
CA MET A 24 -3.39 12.79 4.62
C MET A 24 -2.99 12.21 3.25
N ALA A 25 -2.24 11.12 3.25
CA ALA A 25 -1.85 10.44 2.02
C ALA A 25 -3.07 9.93 1.26
N ASN A 26 -4.07 9.40 1.96
CA ASN A 26 -5.30 8.94 1.35
C ASN A 26 -6.12 10.09 0.75
N LYS A 27 -6.14 11.24 1.42
CA LYS A 27 -6.79 12.43 0.89
C LYS A 27 -6.11 12.92 -0.40
N ARG A 28 -4.77 12.87 -0.45
CA ARG A 28 -4.03 13.18 -1.67
C ARG A 28 -4.37 12.21 -2.80
N PHE A 29 -4.51 10.93 -2.45
CA PHE A 29 -4.90 9.91 -3.41
C PHE A 29 -6.30 10.19 -3.98
N GLU A 30 -7.26 10.50 -3.13
CA GLU A 30 -8.62 10.86 -3.56
C GLU A 30 -8.62 12.11 -4.46
N ALA A 31 -7.84 13.12 -4.10
CA ALA A 31 -7.68 14.33 -4.91
C ALA A 31 -7.07 14.01 -6.28
N ALA A 32 -6.08 13.12 -6.31
CA ALA A 32 -5.45 12.70 -7.56
C ALA A 32 -6.46 11.97 -8.46
N ILE A 33 -7.33 11.14 -7.90
CA ILE A 33 -8.38 10.46 -8.66
C ILE A 33 -9.31 11.50 -9.32
N ILE A 34 -9.69 12.54 -8.57
CA ILE A 34 -10.53 13.61 -9.10
C ILE A 34 -9.84 14.34 -10.25
N SER A 35 -8.52 14.53 -10.15
CA SER A 35 -7.74 15.19 -11.20
C SER A 35 -7.62 14.38 -12.48
N LYS A 36 -7.86 13.06 -12.41
CA LYS A 36 -7.74 12.10 -13.52
C LYS A 36 -6.33 12.01 -14.11
N ASP A 37 -5.32 12.48 -13.39
CA ASP A 37 -3.92 12.37 -13.80
C ASP A 37 -3.37 11.03 -13.29
N VAL A 38 -3.15 10.10 -14.21
CA VAL A 38 -2.70 8.72 -13.88
C VAL A 38 -1.39 8.73 -13.10
N VAL A 39 -0.44 9.57 -13.49
CA VAL A 39 0.85 9.66 -12.80
C VAL A 39 0.66 10.16 -11.36
N ALA A 40 -0.17 11.18 -11.16
CA ALA A 40 -0.47 11.69 -9.83
C ALA A 40 -1.15 10.63 -8.96
N ILE A 41 -2.05 9.83 -9.54
CA ILE A 41 -2.71 8.73 -8.82
C ILE A 41 -1.67 7.69 -8.36
N VAL A 42 -0.78 7.29 -9.25
CA VAL A 42 0.26 6.31 -8.91
C VAL A 42 1.20 6.85 -7.86
N ASP A 43 1.64 8.10 -7.99
CA ASP A 43 2.55 8.71 -7.02
C ASP A 43 1.91 8.79 -5.63
N ALA A 44 0.63 9.13 -5.56
CA ALA A 44 -0.10 9.18 -4.30
C ALA A 44 -0.26 7.78 -3.68
N ASP A 45 -0.50 6.76 -4.50
CA ASP A 45 -0.61 5.37 -4.04
C ASP A 45 0.73 4.87 -3.50
N VAL A 46 1.83 5.15 -4.21
CA VAL A 46 3.18 4.79 -3.77
C VAL A 46 3.49 5.44 -2.42
N ASN A 47 3.17 6.73 -2.27
CA ASN A 47 3.40 7.45 -1.02
C ASN A 47 2.63 6.81 0.14
N PHE A 48 1.38 6.42 -0.07
CA PHE A 48 0.58 5.75 0.95
C PHE A 48 1.26 4.45 1.40
N HIS A 49 1.70 3.64 0.45
CA HIS A 49 2.35 2.35 0.75
C HIS A 49 3.70 2.55 1.44
N ASP A 50 4.47 3.54 1.04
CA ASP A 50 5.77 3.82 1.67
C ASP A 50 5.63 4.15 3.16
N ILE A 51 4.56 4.85 3.54
CA ILE A 51 4.27 5.12 4.95
C ILE A 51 4.04 3.81 5.71
N ILE A 52 3.28 2.89 5.13
CA ILE A 52 3.01 1.58 5.74
C ILE A 52 4.30 0.79 5.91
N TYR A 53 5.13 0.74 4.88
CA TYR A 53 6.38 -0.02 4.94
C TYR A 53 7.34 0.56 5.99
N ALA A 54 7.37 1.88 6.15
CA ALA A 54 8.18 2.51 7.18
C ALA A 54 7.75 2.10 8.59
N MET A 55 6.46 1.79 8.79
CA MET A 55 5.96 1.35 10.08
C MET A 55 6.35 -0.08 10.42
N THR A 56 6.80 -0.88 9.46
CA THR A 56 7.17 -2.27 9.71
C THR A 56 8.50 -2.39 10.46
N ASP A 57 9.35 -1.37 10.37
CA ASP A 57 10.71 -1.38 10.92
C ASP A 57 11.52 -2.60 10.45
N ASN A 58 11.20 -3.12 9.27
CA ASN A 58 11.86 -4.29 8.70
C ASN A 58 12.75 -3.83 7.54
N GLN A 59 14.04 -3.64 7.82
CA GLN A 59 14.99 -3.14 6.86
C GLN A 59 15.13 -4.04 5.62
N ARG A 60 15.05 -5.35 5.83
CA ARG A 60 15.15 -6.29 4.72
C ARG A 60 13.96 -6.20 3.79
N LEU A 61 12.75 -6.07 4.35
CA LEU A 61 11.53 -5.88 3.57
C LEU A 61 11.61 -4.58 2.76
N ILE A 62 12.03 -3.49 3.41
CA ILE A 62 12.18 -2.19 2.75
C ILE A 62 13.17 -2.30 1.59
N GLN A 63 14.29 -3.01 1.79
CA GLN A 63 15.28 -3.22 0.74
C GLN A 63 14.71 -4.00 -0.44
N ILE A 64 13.97 -5.08 -0.18
CA ILE A 64 13.34 -5.88 -1.23
C ILE A 64 12.35 -5.04 -2.03
N ILE A 65 11.53 -4.26 -1.34
CA ILE A 65 10.54 -3.39 -1.98
C ILE A 65 11.24 -2.33 -2.83
N ASN A 66 12.33 -1.73 -2.34
CA ASN A 66 13.10 -0.76 -3.10
C ASN A 66 13.68 -1.37 -4.38
N ASN A 67 14.14 -2.63 -4.32
CA ASN A 67 14.67 -3.34 -5.48
C ASN A 67 13.60 -3.63 -6.53
N LEU A 68 12.33 -3.74 -6.11
CA LEU A 68 11.21 -4.01 -7.00
C LEU A 68 10.43 -2.75 -7.38
N ARG A 69 10.85 -1.60 -6.89
CA ARG A 69 10.09 -0.35 -6.98
C ARG A 69 9.69 0.00 -8.41
N GLU A 70 10.60 -0.17 -9.35
CA GLU A 70 10.34 0.16 -10.75
C GLU A 70 9.27 -0.75 -11.38
N GLN A 71 9.36 -2.06 -11.10
CA GLN A 71 8.35 -3.01 -11.58
C GLN A 71 6.99 -2.74 -10.94
N MET A 72 6.97 -2.45 -9.64
CA MET A 72 5.74 -2.11 -8.93
C MET A 72 5.10 -0.84 -9.48
N TYR A 73 5.92 0.15 -9.80
CA TYR A 73 5.44 1.40 -10.40
C TYR A 73 4.76 1.15 -11.74
N ARG A 74 5.39 0.37 -12.60
CA ARG A 74 4.81 0.02 -13.92
C ARG A 74 3.51 -0.74 -13.78
N TYR A 75 3.44 -1.69 -12.84
CA TYR A 75 2.21 -2.42 -12.57
C TYR A 75 1.09 -1.46 -12.13
N ARG A 76 1.41 -0.56 -11.21
CA ARG A 76 0.42 0.39 -10.70
C ARG A 76 -0.08 1.35 -11.78
N LEU A 77 0.79 1.79 -12.67
CA LEU A 77 0.38 2.61 -13.81
C LEU A 77 -0.70 1.90 -14.64
N GLU A 78 -0.49 0.64 -14.96
CA GLU A 78 -1.47 -0.13 -15.73
C GLU A 78 -2.76 -0.34 -14.95
N TYR A 79 -2.63 -0.66 -13.66
CA TYR A 79 -3.78 -0.94 -12.80
C TYR A 79 -4.69 0.27 -12.64
N VAL A 80 -4.12 1.46 -12.41
CA VAL A 80 -4.91 2.67 -12.14
C VAL A 80 -5.48 3.32 -13.40
N LYS A 81 -5.11 2.85 -14.59
CA LYS A 81 -5.77 3.29 -15.82
C LYS A 81 -7.24 2.87 -15.87
N ASP A 82 -7.57 1.78 -15.18
CA ASP A 82 -8.95 1.32 -15.08
C ASP A 82 -9.66 2.05 -13.95
N ALA A 83 -10.68 2.83 -14.29
CA ALA A 83 -11.43 3.62 -13.30
C ALA A 83 -12.07 2.75 -12.22
N ARG A 84 -12.36 1.47 -12.51
CA ARG A 84 -12.91 0.53 -11.52
C ARG A 84 -11.92 0.27 -10.38
N ALA A 85 -10.62 0.37 -10.65
CA ALA A 85 -9.60 0.19 -9.63
C ALA A 85 -9.61 1.31 -8.58
N HIS A 86 -10.08 2.50 -8.94
CA HIS A 86 -10.04 3.66 -8.06
C HIS A 86 -10.87 3.45 -6.79
N SER A 87 -12.10 2.97 -6.92
CA SER A 87 -12.96 2.71 -5.77
C SER A 87 -12.43 1.55 -4.92
N ILE A 88 -11.84 0.53 -5.56
CA ILE A 88 -11.22 -0.59 -4.85
C ILE A 88 -10.04 -0.10 -4.02
N LEU A 89 -9.17 0.72 -4.59
CA LEU A 89 -8.01 1.26 -3.88
C LEU A 89 -8.41 2.17 -2.73
N ILE A 90 -9.40 3.04 -2.91
CA ILE A 90 -9.92 3.90 -1.85
C ILE A 90 -10.44 3.03 -0.70
N SER A 91 -11.22 2.00 -1.01
CA SER A 91 -11.76 1.09 -0.02
C SER A 91 -10.65 0.36 0.75
N GLU A 92 -9.62 -0.12 0.05
CA GLU A 92 -8.48 -0.79 0.68
C GLU A 92 -7.71 0.15 1.60
N HIS A 93 -7.43 1.39 1.15
CA HIS A 93 -6.74 2.38 1.96
C HIS A 93 -7.54 2.71 3.23
N ASN A 94 -8.85 2.91 3.10
CA ASN A 94 -9.70 3.22 4.24
C ASN A 94 -9.75 2.06 5.24
N ASP A 95 -9.78 0.83 4.76
CA ASP A 95 -9.80 -0.36 5.61
C ASP A 95 -8.49 -0.50 6.40
N ILE A 96 -7.36 -0.25 5.76
CA ILE A 96 -6.05 -0.26 6.43
C ILE A 96 -6.01 0.81 7.53
N ILE A 97 -6.42 2.03 7.21
CA ILE A 97 -6.44 3.14 8.17
C ILE A 97 -7.35 2.79 9.36
N ASP A 98 -8.52 2.22 9.09
CA ASP A 98 -9.47 1.84 10.14
C ASP A 98 -8.88 0.81 11.10
N LYS A 99 -8.28 -0.26 10.57
CA LYS A 99 -7.69 -1.31 11.39
C LYS A 99 -6.51 -0.80 12.21
N LEU A 100 -5.65 0.01 11.61
CA LEU A 100 -4.51 0.61 12.31
C LEU A 100 -4.98 1.58 13.40
N SER A 101 -6.01 2.38 13.12
CA SER A 101 -6.55 3.34 14.08
C SER A 101 -7.15 2.66 15.31
N LYS A 102 -7.74 1.49 15.14
CA LYS A 102 -8.31 0.70 16.24
C LYS A 102 -7.25 -0.10 17.00
N LYS A 103 -6.01 -0.09 16.55
CA LYS A 103 -4.91 -0.90 17.09
C LYS A 103 -5.28 -2.39 17.16
N ASP A 104 -6.09 -2.85 16.22
CA ASP A 104 -6.47 -4.24 16.09
C ASP A 104 -5.37 -4.97 15.34
N GLU A 105 -4.41 -5.52 16.10
CA GLU A 105 -3.22 -6.16 15.53
C GLU A 105 -3.57 -7.32 14.61
N GLU A 106 -4.53 -8.16 15.00
CA GLU A 106 -4.87 -9.34 14.21
C GLU A 106 -5.50 -8.96 12.87
N ASN A 107 -6.49 -8.09 12.88
CA ASN A 107 -7.13 -7.66 11.64
C ASN A 107 -6.21 -6.79 10.79
N THR A 108 -5.35 -5.99 11.41
CA THR A 108 -4.36 -5.22 10.68
C THR A 108 -3.39 -6.13 9.92
N LYS A 109 -2.91 -7.18 10.57
CA LYS A 109 -2.03 -8.17 9.93
C LYS A 109 -2.72 -8.82 8.73
N ILE A 110 -3.99 -9.17 8.87
CA ILE A 110 -4.78 -9.79 7.80
C ILE A 110 -4.91 -8.83 6.61
N VAL A 111 -5.28 -7.59 6.85
CA VAL A 111 -5.51 -6.59 5.81
C VAL A 111 -4.20 -6.26 5.08
N ILE A 112 -3.11 -6.04 5.82
CA ILE A 112 -1.81 -5.74 5.22
C ILE A 112 -1.30 -6.94 4.44
N ARG A 113 -1.44 -8.14 4.98
CA ARG A 113 -1.06 -9.37 4.29
C ARG A 113 -1.80 -9.52 2.96
N GLN A 114 -3.11 -9.30 2.96
CA GLN A 114 -3.93 -9.37 1.76
C GLN A 114 -3.48 -8.35 0.72
N HIS A 115 -3.19 -7.14 1.17
CA HIS A 115 -2.73 -6.06 0.29
C HIS A 115 -1.40 -6.40 -0.39
N ILE A 116 -0.44 -6.90 0.39
CA ILE A 116 0.86 -7.31 -0.13
C ILE A 116 0.72 -8.50 -1.08
N THR A 117 -0.12 -9.48 -0.74
CA THR A 117 -0.40 -10.63 -1.60
C THR A 117 -0.96 -10.18 -2.94
N ASN A 118 -1.89 -9.24 -2.94
CA ASN A 118 -2.47 -8.70 -4.17
C ASN A 118 -1.42 -8.01 -5.02
N GLN A 119 -0.49 -7.28 -4.40
CA GLN A 119 0.61 -6.64 -5.12
C GLN A 119 1.58 -7.66 -5.70
N GLU A 120 1.93 -8.71 -4.95
CA GLU A 120 2.78 -9.80 -5.45
C GLU A 120 2.18 -10.43 -6.70
N LYS A 121 0.89 -10.75 -6.67
CA LYS A 121 0.19 -11.33 -7.81
C LYS A 121 0.21 -10.40 -9.01
N GLY A 122 0.04 -9.11 -8.79
CA GLY A 122 0.09 -8.11 -9.84
C GLY A 122 1.47 -8.02 -10.48
N ILE A 123 2.52 -8.04 -9.68
CA ILE A 123 3.91 -8.00 -10.16
C ILE A 123 4.23 -9.26 -10.97
N ILE A 124 3.83 -10.43 -10.48
CA ILE A 124 4.04 -11.70 -11.19
C ILE A 124 3.37 -11.66 -12.56
N ARG A 125 2.12 -11.18 -12.63
CA ARG A 125 1.43 -11.02 -13.91
C ARG A 125 2.15 -10.08 -14.85
N LEU A 126 2.68 -8.98 -14.34
CA LEU A 126 3.44 -8.03 -15.14
C LEU A 126 4.71 -8.66 -15.71
N LEU A 127 5.44 -9.40 -14.88
CA LEU A 127 6.69 -10.05 -15.29
C LEU A 127 6.48 -11.17 -16.31
N ASN A 128 5.32 -11.79 -16.32
CA ASN A 128 4.97 -12.88 -17.24
C ASN A 128 4.38 -12.40 -18.56
N LYS A 129 4.24 -11.12 -18.74
CA LYS A 129 3.89 -10.53 -20.03
C LYS A 129 5.13 -10.34 -20.86
#